data_4b20f1818ac475e62865b1c18b8e34e9
#
_entry.id   4b20f1818ac475e62865b1c18b8e34e9
#
_cell.length_a   1.000
_cell.length_b   1.000
_cell.length_c   1.000
_cell.angle_alpha   90.00
_cell.angle_beta   90.00
_cell.angle_gamma   90.00
#
_symmetry.space_group_name_H-M   'P 1'
#
loop_
_entity.id
_entity.type
_entity.pdbx_description
1 polymer ?
#
loop_
_entity_poly.entity_id
_entity_poly.type
_entity_poly.pdbx_seq_one_letter_code
_entity_poly.pdbx_strand_id
1 'polypeptide(L)'
;EQVEQLYAALRRHGFGGINFDLIYGLPLQTPDRFDRTLDKTVQLRPDRIALYSFAYLPNLPRLKGHQRLIKQEDLPDTEAKYDLYSTAIDRLTSAGYRQIGMDHFALPEDELARAQEDGRLHRNFMGYTVQAAPDMIGFGMSGIGHVRDTYVQNASDVPAYRETVDRDGLAVYRGLKLSEDDLIRRFVINSLMCNFRLSYT
;
A
#
# COMPACT_ATOMS: atom_id res chain seq x y z
N GLU A 1 -13.70 13.24 -14.25
CA GLU A 1 -14.97 12.84 -14.90
C GLU A 1 -15.13 11.32 -14.91
N GLN A 2 -14.26 10.53 -15.56
CA GLN A 2 -14.39 9.06 -15.59
C GLN A 2 -14.37 8.42 -14.19
N VAL A 3 -13.47 8.85 -13.31
CA VAL A 3 -13.38 8.36 -11.92
C VAL A 3 -14.66 8.70 -11.15
N GLU A 4 -15.18 9.91 -11.32
CA GLU A 4 -16.44 10.36 -10.67
C GLU A 4 -17.64 9.52 -11.14
N GLN A 5 -17.71 9.26 -12.45
CA GLN A 5 -18.77 8.42 -13.03
C GLN A 5 -18.70 6.97 -12.51
N LEU A 6 -17.47 6.40 -12.48
CA LEU A 6 -17.26 5.06 -11.95
C LEU A 6 -17.61 4.99 -10.45
N TYR A 7 -17.14 5.97 -9.65
CA TYR A 7 -17.46 6.05 -8.23
C TYR A 7 -18.99 6.10 -7.99
N ALA A 8 -19.68 6.98 -8.73
CA ALA A 8 -21.12 7.09 -8.63
C ALA A 8 -21.84 5.80 -9.05
N ALA A 9 -21.34 5.10 -10.08
CA ALA A 9 -21.86 3.81 -10.49
C ALA A 9 -21.68 2.74 -9.40
N LEU A 10 -20.48 2.64 -8.82
CA LEU A 10 -20.21 1.70 -7.72
C LEU A 10 -21.13 1.93 -6.53
N ARG A 11 -21.31 3.20 -6.12
CA ARG A 11 -22.25 3.53 -5.02
C ARG A 11 -23.70 3.14 -5.36
N ARG A 12 -24.16 3.39 -6.58
CA ARG A 12 -25.51 2.96 -7.01
C ARG A 12 -25.70 1.45 -7.00
N HIS A 13 -24.62 0.70 -7.25
CA HIS A 13 -24.66 -0.78 -7.19
C HIS A 13 -24.40 -1.35 -5.79
N GLY A 14 -24.36 -0.51 -4.74
CA GLY A 14 -24.28 -0.93 -3.35
C GLY A 14 -22.88 -1.31 -2.86
N PHE A 15 -21.82 -0.93 -3.57
CA PHE A 15 -20.45 -1.12 -3.06
C PHE A 15 -20.22 -0.21 -1.85
N GLY A 16 -19.98 -0.84 -0.68
CA GLY A 16 -19.80 -0.15 0.59
C GLY A 16 -18.35 0.21 0.92
N GLY A 17 -17.38 -0.48 0.34
CA GLY A 17 -15.96 -0.23 0.59
C GLY A 17 -15.25 0.18 -0.69
N ILE A 18 -15.05 1.48 -0.93
CA ILE A 18 -14.34 2.01 -2.11
C ILE A 18 -13.04 2.63 -1.64
N ASN A 19 -11.93 2.14 -2.19
CA ASN A 19 -10.60 2.67 -1.97
C ASN A 19 -10.12 3.52 -3.16
N PHE A 20 -9.51 4.66 -2.89
CA PHE A 20 -8.78 5.45 -3.87
C PHE A 20 -7.29 5.34 -3.64
N ASP A 21 -6.55 5.03 -4.70
CA ASP A 21 -5.09 5.08 -4.69
C ASP A 21 -4.65 6.45 -5.22
N LEU A 22 -3.93 7.19 -4.40
CA LEU A 22 -3.33 8.48 -4.74
C LEU A 22 -1.81 8.35 -4.75
N ILE A 23 -1.16 9.14 -5.59
CA ILE A 23 0.30 9.18 -5.66
C ILE A 23 0.76 10.64 -5.53
N TYR A 24 1.67 10.89 -4.59
CA TYR A 24 2.37 12.16 -4.46
C TYR A 24 3.83 12.05 -4.89
N GLY A 25 4.41 13.17 -5.28
CA GLY A 25 5.79 13.23 -5.75
C GLY A 25 5.97 12.80 -7.21
N LEU A 26 4.91 12.90 -8.02
CA LEU A 26 4.97 12.61 -9.46
C LEU A 26 5.81 13.69 -10.21
N PRO A 27 6.38 13.34 -11.36
CA PRO A 27 7.03 14.35 -12.22
C PRO A 27 6.08 15.50 -12.52
N LEU A 28 6.59 16.73 -12.44
CA LEU A 28 5.86 17.98 -12.69
C LEU A 28 4.62 18.17 -11.79
N GLN A 29 4.50 17.43 -10.73
CA GLN A 29 3.44 17.64 -9.74
C GLN A 29 3.74 18.90 -8.92
N THR A 30 2.84 19.87 -8.98
CA THR A 30 2.90 21.07 -8.14
C THR A 30 1.95 20.99 -6.96
N PRO A 31 2.17 21.77 -5.88
CA PRO A 31 1.23 21.85 -4.75
C PRO A 31 -0.20 22.12 -5.21
N ASP A 32 -0.42 23.11 -6.07
CA ASP A 32 -1.76 23.47 -6.58
C ASP A 32 -2.45 22.33 -7.35
N ARG A 33 -1.68 21.53 -8.09
CA ARG A 33 -2.24 20.36 -8.81
C ARG A 33 -2.62 19.26 -7.85
N PHE A 34 -1.80 19.06 -6.83
CA PHE A 34 -2.06 18.05 -5.82
C PHE A 34 -3.23 18.45 -4.92
N ASP A 35 -3.33 19.72 -4.52
CA ASP A 35 -4.48 20.27 -3.80
C ASP A 35 -5.81 20.05 -4.53
N ARG A 36 -5.85 20.30 -5.84
CA ARG A 36 -7.05 19.98 -6.64
C ARG A 36 -7.39 18.49 -6.64
N THR A 37 -6.40 17.61 -6.58
CA THR A 37 -6.63 16.16 -6.46
C THR A 37 -7.23 15.83 -5.09
N LEU A 38 -6.70 16.43 -4.03
CA LEU A 38 -7.21 16.25 -2.66
C LEU A 38 -8.64 16.81 -2.53
N ASP A 39 -8.93 17.99 -3.09
CA ASP A 39 -10.27 18.56 -3.11
C ASP A 39 -11.30 17.61 -3.74
N LYS A 40 -10.95 17.05 -4.90
CA LYS A 40 -11.82 16.08 -5.58
C LYS A 40 -11.98 14.79 -4.77
N THR A 41 -10.92 14.33 -4.15
CA THR A 41 -10.95 13.13 -3.30
C THR A 41 -11.84 13.34 -2.09
N VAL A 42 -11.69 14.46 -1.38
CA VAL A 42 -12.53 14.83 -0.23
C VAL A 42 -13.99 15.00 -0.65
N GLN A 43 -14.25 15.64 -1.80
CA GLN A 43 -15.61 15.82 -2.34
C GLN A 43 -16.29 14.47 -2.64
N LEU A 44 -15.58 13.53 -3.25
CA LEU A 44 -16.11 12.19 -3.56
C LEU A 44 -16.26 11.32 -2.31
N ARG A 45 -15.44 11.55 -1.30
CA ARG A 45 -15.48 10.86 -0.01
C ARG A 45 -15.43 9.34 -0.12
N PRO A 46 -14.35 8.74 -0.69
CA PRO A 46 -14.17 7.30 -0.65
C PRO A 46 -14.05 6.81 0.79
N ASP A 47 -14.31 5.52 1.03
CA ASP A 47 -14.20 4.95 2.38
C ASP A 47 -12.76 4.84 2.84
N ARG A 48 -11.83 4.60 1.89
CA ARG A 48 -10.39 4.48 2.10
C ARG A 48 -9.60 5.24 1.07
N ILE A 49 -8.42 5.64 1.45
CA ILE A 49 -7.43 6.26 0.58
C ILE A 49 -6.07 5.62 0.88
N ALA A 50 -5.40 5.14 -0.15
CA ALA A 50 -4.00 4.77 -0.08
C ALA A 50 -3.18 5.89 -0.74
N LEU A 51 -2.27 6.50 0.01
CA LEU A 51 -1.49 7.66 -0.42
C LEU A 51 -0.02 7.26 -0.59
N TYR A 52 0.37 6.91 -1.81
CA TYR A 52 1.70 6.40 -2.10
C TYR A 52 2.68 7.48 -2.52
N SER A 53 3.89 7.37 -2.03
CA SER A 53 5.02 8.13 -2.54
C SER A 53 5.46 7.58 -3.90
N PHE A 54 5.61 8.44 -4.91
CA PHE A 54 6.18 8.03 -6.18
C PHE A 54 7.60 7.50 -5.99
N ALA A 55 7.82 6.23 -6.35
CA ALA A 55 9.12 5.58 -6.29
C ALA A 55 9.84 5.70 -7.63
N TYR A 56 10.88 6.54 -7.68
CA TYR A 56 11.74 6.68 -8.85
C TYR A 56 12.93 5.74 -8.74
N LEU A 57 12.96 4.72 -9.57
CA LEU A 57 13.95 3.63 -9.55
C LEU A 57 14.46 3.33 -10.97
N PRO A 58 15.09 4.33 -11.66
CA PRO A 58 15.43 4.22 -13.09
C PRO A 58 16.44 3.12 -13.39
N ASN A 59 17.22 2.71 -12.39
CA ASN A 59 18.29 1.71 -12.53
C ASN A 59 17.85 0.28 -12.23
N LEU A 60 16.60 0.05 -11.79
CA LEU A 60 16.11 -1.30 -11.57
C LEU A 60 15.92 -2.03 -12.91
N PRO A 61 16.58 -3.17 -13.14
CA PRO A 61 16.51 -3.91 -14.41
C PRO A 61 15.09 -4.31 -14.80
N ARG A 62 14.20 -4.50 -13.81
CA ARG A 62 12.80 -4.89 -14.02
C ARG A 62 11.89 -3.74 -14.47
N LEU A 63 12.27 -2.49 -14.20
CA LEU A 63 11.53 -1.28 -14.61
C LEU A 63 12.07 -0.73 -15.95
N LYS A 64 12.53 -1.62 -16.82
CA LYS A 64 13.04 -1.25 -18.15
C LYS A 64 11.94 -0.54 -18.95
N GLY A 65 12.13 0.73 -19.24
CA GLY A 65 11.35 1.46 -20.22
C GLY A 65 10.85 2.82 -19.71
N HIS A 66 9.73 2.88 -19.03
CA HIS A 66 9.02 4.15 -18.81
C HIS A 66 9.70 5.10 -17.83
N GLN A 67 10.22 4.62 -16.69
CA GLN A 67 10.88 5.51 -15.73
C GLN A 67 12.22 6.11 -16.22
N ARG A 68 12.85 5.50 -17.23
CA ARG A 68 14.07 6.06 -17.85
C ARG A 68 13.83 7.33 -18.65
N LEU A 69 12.58 7.57 -19.06
CA LEU A 69 12.17 8.77 -19.79
C LEU A 69 11.87 9.93 -18.86
N ILE A 70 11.74 9.67 -17.56
CA ILE A 70 11.51 10.70 -16.56
C ILE A 70 12.82 11.43 -16.30
N LYS A 71 12.80 12.73 -16.45
CA LYS A 71 13.94 13.57 -16.10
C LYS A 71 13.93 13.80 -14.59
N GLN A 72 15.10 13.65 -13.97
CA GLN A 72 15.24 13.83 -12.53
C GLN A 72 14.90 15.28 -12.10
N GLU A 73 15.15 16.26 -12.96
CA GLU A 73 14.82 17.67 -12.75
C GLU A 73 13.31 17.95 -12.68
N ASP A 74 12.48 17.06 -13.24
CA ASP A 74 11.02 17.16 -13.19
C ASP A 74 10.42 16.62 -11.89
N LEU A 75 11.22 15.94 -11.07
CA LEU A 75 10.77 15.37 -9.79
C LEU A 75 10.87 16.41 -8.67
N PRO A 76 9.89 16.47 -7.76
CA PRO A 76 10.03 17.29 -6.57
C PRO A 76 11.22 16.78 -5.74
N ASP A 77 11.95 17.69 -5.14
CA ASP A 77 12.99 17.36 -4.18
C ASP A 77 12.41 16.79 -2.87
N THR A 78 13.26 16.49 -1.92
CA THR A 78 12.86 15.86 -0.66
C THR A 78 11.95 16.76 0.16
N GLU A 79 12.22 18.07 0.19
CA GLU A 79 11.45 19.06 0.95
C GLU A 79 10.06 19.25 0.33
N ALA A 80 10.00 19.51 -0.97
CA ALA A 80 8.74 19.63 -1.71
C ALA A 80 7.89 18.34 -1.60
N LYS A 81 8.53 17.18 -1.61
CA LYS A 81 7.85 15.89 -1.44
C LYS A 81 7.28 15.70 -0.04
N TYR A 82 8.01 16.17 0.98
CA TYR A 82 7.54 16.19 2.36
C TYR A 82 6.36 17.14 2.54
N ASP A 83 6.40 18.33 1.93
CA ASP A 83 5.32 19.31 1.97
C ASP A 83 4.03 18.77 1.34
N LEU A 84 4.14 18.08 0.18
CA LEU A 84 2.99 17.41 -0.43
C LEU A 84 2.37 16.36 0.50
N TYR A 85 3.21 15.56 1.16
CA TYR A 85 2.74 14.55 2.11
C TYR A 85 2.08 15.16 3.35
N SER A 86 2.71 16.17 3.95
CA SER A 86 2.16 16.90 5.11
C SER A 86 0.81 17.55 4.77
N THR A 87 0.74 18.22 3.62
CA THR A 87 -0.51 18.82 3.12
C THR A 87 -1.61 17.77 2.99
N ALA A 88 -1.29 16.60 2.45
CA ALA A 88 -2.29 15.53 2.32
C ALA A 88 -2.78 15.02 3.68
N ILE A 89 -1.87 14.82 4.66
CA ILE A 89 -2.26 14.42 6.01
C ILE A 89 -3.23 15.44 6.60
N ASP A 90 -2.87 16.73 6.58
CA ASP A 90 -3.67 17.80 7.17
C ASP A 90 -5.06 17.91 6.50
N ARG A 91 -5.10 17.82 5.17
CA ARG A 91 -6.35 17.89 4.40
C ARG A 91 -7.26 16.70 4.65
N LEU A 92 -6.72 15.48 4.62
CA LEU A 92 -7.50 14.27 4.82
C LEU A 92 -7.98 14.13 6.27
N THR A 93 -7.12 14.42 7.25
CA THR A 93 -7.54 14.38 8.66
C THR A 93 -8.56 15.47 8.99
N SER A 94 -8.41 16.68 8.45
CA SER A 94 -9.42 17.76 8.57
C SER A 94 -10.73 17.40 7.90
N ALA A 95 -10.73 16.56 6.86
CA ALA A 95 -11.93 16.04 6.21
C ALA A 95 -12.57 14.83 6.95
N GLY A 96 -12.03 14.47 8.11
CA GLY A 96 -12.58 13.44 9.00
C GLY A 96 -12.03 12.03 8.75
N TYR A 97 -10.99 11.87 7.93
CA TYR A 97 -10.32 10.59 7.81
C TYR A 97 -9.38 10.36 8.98
N ARG A 98 -9.26 9.09 9.40
CA ARG A 98 -8.25 8.63 10.33
C ARG A 98 -7.04 8.11 9.54
N GLN A 99 -5.84 8.48 9.94
CA GLN A 99 -4.62 7.91 9.38
C GLN A 99 -4.44 6.46 9.86
N ILE A 100 -4.33 5.54 8.92
CA ILE A 100 -4.13 4.12 9.14
C ILE A 100 -2.71 3.75 8.73
N GLY A 101 -1.85 3.54 9.71
CA GLY A 101 -0.45 3.27 9.43
C GLY A 101 0.23 4.40 8.65
N MET A 102 1.17 4.06 7.78
CA MET A 102 2.04 5.05 7.12
C MET A 102 1.36 5.80 5.97
N ASP A 103 0.51 5.14 5.21
CA ASP A 103 0.12 5.56 3.86
C ASP A 103 -1.37 5.36 3.55
N HIS A 104 -2.16 4.94 4.54
CA HIS A 104 -3.59 4.77 4.38
C HIS A 104 -4.39 5.74 5.24
N PHE A 105 -5.57 6.07 4.75
CA PHE A 105 -6.57 6.85 5.47
C PHE A 105 -7.91 6.16 5.31
N ALA A 106 -8.72 6.16 6.35
CA ALA A 106 -10.04 5.55 6.34
C ALA A 106 -11.05 6.41 7.11
N LEU A 107 -12.30 6.38 6.67
CA LEU A 107 -13.38 6.98 7.45
C LEU A 107 -13.54 6.23 8.78
N PRO A 108 -13.99 6.90 9.85
CA PRO A 108 -14.14 6.25 11.17
C PRO A 108 -15.03 5.00 11.16
N GLU A 109 -16.01 4.95 10.24
CA GLU A 109 -16.93 3.82 10.08
C GLU A 109 -16.32 2.63 9.33
N ASP A 110 -15.17 2.82 8.68
CA ASP A 110 -14.49 1.77 7.93
C ASP A 110 -13.90 0.70 8.86
N GLU A 111 -13.87 -0.53 8.39
CA GLU A 111 -13.37 -1.66 9.17
C GLU A 111 -11.89 -1.53 9.57
N LEU A 112 -11.04 -0.89 8.75
CA LEU A 112 -9.63 -0.66 9.10
C LEU A 112 -9.50 0.34 10.25
N ALA A 113 -10.29 1.41 10.26
CA ALA A 113 -10.28 2.40 11.33
C ALA A 113 -10.74 1.79 12.66
N ARG A 114 -11.80 0.99 12.62
CA ARG A 114 -12.30 0.25 13.80
C ARG A 114 -11.29 -0.79 14.29
N ALA A 115 -10.69 -1.54 13.35
CA ALA A 115 -9.68 -2.54 13.72
C ALA A 115 -8.43 -1.91 14.35
N GLN A 116 -8.02 -0.71 13.89
CA GLN A 116 -6.92 0.03 14.51
C GLN A 116 -7.29 0.46 15.94
N GLU A 117 -8.49 0.98 16.15
CA GLU A 117 -8.98 1.40 17.47
C GLU A 117 -9.02 0.22 18.47
N ASP A 118 -9.47 -0.93 18.00
CA ASP A 118 -9.55 -2.17 18.79
C ASP A 118 -8.19 -2.90 18.94
N GLY A 119 -7.12 -2.39 18.32
CA GLY A 119 -5.81 -3.06 18.29
C GLY A 119 -5.79 -4.36 17.49
N ARG A 120 -6.73 -4.55 16.57
CA ARG A 120 -6.87 -5.75 15.71
C ARG A 120 -6.41 -5.52 14.28
N LEU A 121 -5.82 -4.36 13.98
CA LEU A 121 -5.29 -4.08 12.66
C LEU A 121 -4.04 -4.90 12.40
N HIS A 122 -3.97 -5.54 11.26
CA HIS A 122 -2.81 -6.30 10.80
C HIS A 122 -2.30 -5.76 9.47
N ARG A 123 -1.05 -6.09 9.16
CA ARG A 123 -0.43 -5.78 7.89
C ARG A 123 0.29 -7.00 7.34
N ASN A 124 0.08 -7.28 6.07
CA ASN A 124 0.79 -8.30 5.32
C ASN A 124 1.38 -7.72 4.02
N PHE A 125 1.85 -8.55 3.11
CA PHE A 125 2.41 -8.09 1.82
C PHE A 125 1.39 -7.46 0.87
N MET A 126 0.09 -7.66 1.10
CA MET A 126 -0.99 -7.06 0.32
C MET A 126 -1.43 -5.70 0.86
N GLY A 127 -1.04 -5.35 2.10
CA GLY A 127 -1.44 -4.12 2.78
C GLY A 127 -2.09 -4.36 4.14
N TYR A 128 -2.90 -3.38 4.59
CA TYR A 128 -3.62 -3.48 5.86
C TYR A 128 -4.86 -4.36 5.74
N THR A 129 -5.12 -5.13 6.78
CA THR A 129 -6.25 -6.06 6.87
C THR A 129 -6.77 -6.15 8.29
N VAL A 130 -8.04 -6.48 8.43
CA VAL A 130 -8.70 -6.75 9.72
C VAL A 130 -8.62 -8.23 10.13
N GLN A 131 -8.12 -9.07 9.23
CA GLN A 131 -8.00 -10.51 9.48
C GLN A 131 -6.52 -10.87 9.66
N ALA A 132 -6.20 -11.36 10.87
CA ALA A 132 -4.93 -12.01 11.13
C ALA A 132 -4.93 -13.39 10.48
N ALA A 133 -4.26 -13.54 9.35
CA ALA A 133 -3.98 -14.86 8.80
C ALA A 133 -2.61 -15.32 9.30
N PRO A 134 -2.50 -16.41 10.06
CA PRO A 134 -1.22 -16.93 10.51
C PRO A 134 -0.35 -17.40 9.35
N ASP A 135 -0.98 -17.91 8.31
CA ASP A 135 -0.34 -18.34 7.07
C ASP A 135 -1.01 -17.71 5.87
N MET A 136 -0.22 -17.40 4.84
CA MET A 136 -0.67 -16.82 3.58
C MET A 136 0.06 -17.49 2.43
N ILE A 137 -0.67 -17.99 1.45
CA ILE A 137 -0.11 -18.59 0.23
C ILE A 137 -0.35 -17.63 -0.94
N GLY A 138 0.73 -17.18 -1.57
CA GLY A 138 0.66 -16.34 -2.77
C GLY A 138 0.53 -17.18 -4.04
N PHE A 139 -0.51 -16.93 -4.84
CA PHE A 139 -0.69 -17.54 -6.15
C PHE A 139 -0.18 -16.61 -7.26
N GLY A 140 0.26 -17.23 -8.34
CA GLY A 140 0.74 -16.51 -9.53
C GLY A 140 2.21 -16.12 -9.46
N MET A 141 2.68 -15.54 -10.57
CA MET A 141 4.05 -15.02 -10.66
C MET A 141 4.30 -13.92 -9.62
N SER A 142 5.49 -13.88 -9.06
CA SER A 142 5.88 -12.95 -7.99
C SER A 142 5.07 -13.05 -6.69
N GLY A 143 4.12 -13.98 -6.59
CA GLY A 143 3.30 -14.17 -5.39
C GLY A 143 4.18 -14.35 -4.16
N ILE A 144 3.90 -13.58 -3.11
CA ILE A 144 4.59 -13.67 -1.82
C ILE A 144 3.67 -14.37 -0.84
N GLY A 145 4.22 -15.39 -0.18
CA GLY A 145 3.56 -16.13 0.88
C GLY A 145 4.35 -16.07 2.18
N HIS A 146 3.70 -16.44 3.24
CA HIS A 146 4.32 -16.62 4.55
C HIS A 146 3.62 -17.78 5.25
N VAL A 147 4.40 -18.76 5.63
CA VAL A 147 3.92 -19.96 6.31
C VAL A 147 4.76 -20.12 7.58
N ARG A 148 4.12 -20.05 8.74
CA ARG A 148 4.77 -20.06 10.06
C ARG A 148 5.86 -18.98 10.16
N ASP A 149 7.13 -19.39 10.22
CA ASP A 149 8.31 -18.54 10.34
C ASP A 149 9.08 -18.37 9.02
N THR A 150 8.44 -18.66 7.89
CA THR A 150 9.11 -18.66 6.59
C THR A 150 8.37 -17.78 5.58
N TYR A 151 9.08 -16.83 4.99
CA TYR A 151 8.61 -16.10 3.81
C TYR A 151 9.03 -16.82 2.54
N VAL A 152 8.14 -16.87 1.56
CA VAL A 152 8.39 -17.47 0.25
C VAL A 152 7.94 -16.54 -0.86
N GLN A 153 8.62 -16.62 -2.00
CA GLN A 153 8.22 -15.87 -3.19
C GLN A 153 8.32 -16.74 -4.43
N ASN A 154 7.29 -16.70 -5.25
CA ASN A 154 7.23 -17.38 -6.52
C ASN A 154 8.13 -16.73 -7.58
N ALA A 155 8.45 -17.50 -8.65
CA ALA A 155 9.14 -16.99 -9.82
C ALA A 155 8.46 -15.73 -10.37
N SER A 156 9.27 -14.78 -10.83
CA SER A 156 8.80 -13.42 -11.16
C SER A 156 8.45 -13.20 -12.63
N ASP A 157 8.60 -14.21 -13.47
CA ASP A 157 8.18 -14.19 -14.87
C ASP A 157 7.22 -15.35 -15.18
N VAL A 158 6.33 -15.16 -16.14
CA VAL A 158 5.28 -16.14 -16.46
C VAL A 158 5.84 -17.46 -16.97
N PRO A 159 6.80 -17.49 -17.91
CA PRO A 159 7.40 -18.74 -18.37
C PRO A 159 7.99 -19.56 -17.24
N ALA A 160 8.88 -18.98 -16.44
CA ALA A 160 9.53 -19.68 -15.32
C ALA A 160 8.50 -20.12 -14.26
N TYR A 161 7.49 -19.31 -13.98
CA TYR A 161 6.39 -19.68 -13.08
C TYR A 161 5.67 -20.93 -13.58
N ARG A 162 5.25 -20.96 -14.85
CA ARG A 162 4.52 -22.09 -15.44
C ARG A 162 5.39 -23.36 -15.46
N GLU A 163 6.60 -23.25 -15.98
CA GLU A 163 7.54 -24.40 -16.04
C GLU A 163 7.75 -25.01 -14.65
N THR A 164 7.93 -24.17 -13.62
CA THR A 164 8.18 -24.65 -12.27
C THR A 164 6.91 -25.28 -11.65
N VAL A 165 5.73 -24.70 -11.89
CA VAL A 165 4.46 -25.29 -11.44
C VAL A 165 4.23 -26.65 -12.11
N ASP A 166 4.45 -26.75 -13.43
CA ASP A 166 4.23 -27.98 -14.19
C ASP A 166 5.18 -29.10 -13.75
N ARG A 167 6.42 -28.75 -13.40
CA ARG A 167 7.43 -29.70 -12.96
C ARG A 167 7.29 -30.11 -11.48
N ASP A 168 7.13 -29.14 -10.58
CA ASP A 168 7.28 -29.30 -9.13
C ASP A 168 5.97 -29.10 -8.36
N GLY A 169 4.90 -28.66 -9.00
CA GLY A 169 3.63 -28.30 -8.37
C GLY A 169 3.63 -26.97 -7.61
N LEU A 170 4.79 -26.41 -7.31
CA LEU A 170 5.00 -25.13 -6.62
C LEU A 170 6.05 -24.31 -7.33
N ALA A 171 5.84 -23.02 -7.50
CA ALA A 171 6.77 -22.13 -8.20
C ALA A 171 7.65 -21.29 -7.27
N VAL A 172 7.97 -21.79 -6.08
CA VAL A 172 8.80 -21.05 -5.13
C VAL A 172 10.22 -20.88 -5.71
N TYR A 173 10.61 -19.62 -5.88
CA TYR A 173 11.93 -19.23 -6.38
C TYR A 173 12.92 -18.96 -5.24
N ARG A 174 12.43 -18.36 -4.15
CA ARG A 174 13.23 -18.05 -2.98
C ARG A 174 12.39 -18.06 -1.71
N GLY A 175 13.07 -18.29 -0.58
CA GLY A 175 12.46 -18.23 0.74
C GLY A 175 13.45 -17.70 1.77
N LEU A 176 12.91 -17.24 2.88
CA LEU A 176 13.67 -16.81 4.04
C LEU A 176 13.00 -17.40 5.29
N LYS A 177 13.73 -18.29 5.97
CA LYS A 177 13.34 -18.73 7.30
C LYS A 177 13.80 -17.69 8.31
N LEU A 178 12.87 -17.24 9.15
CA LEU A 178 13.10 -16.20 10.14
C LEU A 178 13.85 -16.77 11.36
N SER A 179 14.83 -16.04 11.82
CA SER A 179 15.47 -16.24 13.12
C SER A 179 14.59 -15.69 14.26
N GLU A 180 14.96 -15.97 15.50
CA GLU A 180 14.29 -15.38 16.67
C GLU A 180 14.35 -13.84 16.64
N ASP A 181 15.50 -13.27 16.25
CA ASP A 181 15.66 -11.81 16.11
C ASP A 181 14.73 -11.25 15.01
N ASP A 182 14.58 -11.95 13.88
CA ASP A 182 13.64 -11.55 12.83
C ASP A 182 12.18 -11.60 13.31
N LEU A 183 11.82 -12.53 14.15
CA LEU A 183 10.48 -12.61 14.75
C LEU A 183 10.22 -11.43 15.68
N ILE A 184 11.21 -11.03 16.50
CA ILE A 184 11.14 -9.84 17.35
C ILE A 184 11.00 -8.59 16.48
N ARG A 185 11.84 -8.44 15.44
CA ARG A 185 11.76 -7.32 14.49
C ARG A 185 10.40 -7.26 13.80
N ARG A 186 9.87 -8.40 13.36
CA ARG A 186 8.53 -8.49 12.76
C ARG A 186 7.45 -7.98 13.71
N PHE A 187 7.50 -8.36 14.98
CA PHE A 187 6.57 -7.89 15.99
C PHE A 187 6.66 -6.36 16.18
N VAL A 188 7.88 -5.83 16.35
CA VAL A 188 8.11 -4.39 16.53
C VAL A 188 7.62 -3.61 15.30
N ILE A 189 8.00 -4.05 14.10
CA ILE A 189 7.59 -3.41 12.84
C ILE A 189 6.06 -3.40 12.71
N ASN A 190 5.40 -4.52 12.94
CA ASN A 190 3.94 -4.60 12.84
C ASN A 190 3.24 -3.72 13.88
N SER A 191 3.75 -3.66 15.10
CA SER A 191 3.20 -2.79 16.16
C SER A 191 3.28 -1.32 15.78
N LEU A 192 4.42 -0.88 15.28
CA LEU A 192 4.62 0.50 14.84
C LEU A 192 3.80 0.82 13.58
N MET A 193 3.81 -0.08 12.60
CA MET A 193 3.13 0.13 11.32
C MET A 193 1.61 0.14 11.44
N CYS A 194 1.03 -0.66 12.35
CA CYS A 194 -0.41 -0.74 12.53
C CYS A 194 -0.94 0.26 13.57
N ASN A 195 -0.17 0.50 14.65
CA ASN A 195 -0.69 1.21 15.82
C ASN A 195 0.12 2.44 16.22
N PHE A 196 1.21 2.76 15.52
CA PHE A 196 2.17 3.83 15.89
C PHE A 196 2.70 3.73 17.34
N ARG A 197 2.59 2.55 17.93
CA ARG A 197 2.90 2.32 19.35
C ARG A 197 3.55 0.97 19.54
N LEU A 198 4.54 0.92 20.44
CA LEU A 198 5.15 -0.29 20.95
C LEU A 198 4.98 -0.34 22.47
N SER A 199 4.49 -1.47 23.01
CA SER A 199 4.46 -1.74 24.44
C SER A 199 5.70 -2.54 24.84
N TYR A 200 6.32 -2.19 25.96
CA TYR A 200 7.49 -2.87 26.54
C TYR A 200 7.10 -3.86 27.66
N THR A 201 5.84 -4.25 27.74
CA THR A 201 5.34 -5.20 28.75
C THR A 201 5.26 -6.60 28.19
#